data_21612af239b9bd06f7a18b84cd298987
#
_entry.id   21612af239b9bd06f7a18b84cd298987
#
_cell.length_a   1.000
_cell.length_b   1.000
_cell.length_c   1.000
_cell.angle_alpha   90.00
_cell.angle_beta   90.00
_cell.angle_gamma   90.00
#
_symmetry.space_group_name_H-M   'P 1'
#
loop_
_entity.id
_entity.type
_entity.pdbx_description
1 polymer ?
#
loop_
_entity_poly.entity_id
_entity_poly.type
_entity_poly.pdbx_seq_one_letter_code
_entity_poly.pdbx_strand_id
1 'polypeptide(L)'
;MGNEKELGILLAKLQGIAQSGKRFGKDPFDLQRYEELTQVTKELTAVIYPALSNKQLNILMEQDEGYATPKVDVQAVVFNQEGKLLLVKERSDERWALPGGWSDIGYSPKEVAEKETLEEAGIKVKAERLIAVLDKAKHAYPPSLTYVYKFFIRCRPLETVTFSGLETMDTSYFTLAEILELPLSLERNIGENFKMIFADYKNKTVPVLCD
;
A
#
# COMPACT_ATOMS: atom_id res chain seq x y z
N MET A 1 17.12 11.43 -4.15
CA MET A 1 15.96 10.52 -4.43
C MET A 1 16.36 9.06 -4.61
N GLY A 2 17.35 8.65 -5.44
CA GLY A 2 17.75 7.23 -5.55
C GLY A 2 18.30 6.64 -4.25
N ASN A 3 19.15 7.39 -3.57
CA ASN A 3 19.86 6.94 -2.36
C ASN A 3 18.93 6.75 -1.14
N GLU A 4 17.95 7.61 -0.95
CA GLU A 4 17.01 7.53 0.19
C GLU A 4 16.09 6.30 0.11
N LYS A 5 15.64 5.96 -1.09
CA LYS A 5 14.83 4.77 -1.32
C LYS A 5 15.62 3.49 -1.05
N GLU A 6 16.86 3.43 -1.51
CA GLU A 6 17.76 2.31 -1.27
C GLU A 6 18.04 2.14 0.23
N LEU A 7 18.28 3.26 0.95
CA LEU A 7 18.45 3.26 2.40
C LEU A 7 17.20 2.75 3.13
N GLY A 8 16.00 3.16 2.72
CA GLY A 8 14.75 2.66 3.30
C GLY A 8 14.59 1.13 3.17
N ILE A 9 14.94 0.57 2.00
CA ILE A 9 14.93 -0.88 1.77
C ILE A 9 15.96 -1.60 2.65
N LEU A 10 17.16 -1.03 2.80
CA LEU A 10 18.20 -1.60 3.66
C LEU A 10 17.79 -1.59 5.13
N LEU A 11 17.21 -0.51 5.62
CA LEU A 11 16.67 -0.41 6.98
C LEU A 11 15.56 -1.44 7.23
N ALA A 12 14.62 -1.59 6.30
CA ALA A 12 13.57 -2.61 6.40
C ALA A 12 14.13 -4.04 6.44
N LYS A 13 15.20 -4.33 5.67
CA LYS A 13 15.90 -5.61 5.71
C LYS A 13 16.60 -5.85 7.05
N LEU A 14 17.31 -4.85 7.57
CA LEU A 14 17.98 -4.94 8.87
C LEU A 14 16.97 -5.21 9.99
N GLN A 15 15.84 -4.47 9.98
CA GLN A 15 14.75 -4.68 10.94
C GLN A 15 14.17 -6.09 10.83
N GLY A 16 13.90 -6.59 9.61
CA GLY A 16 13.37 -7.92 9.38
C GLY A 16 14.31 -9.04 9.87
N ILE A 17 15.63 -8.86 9.71
CA ILE A 17 16.65 -9.80 10.23
C ILE A 17 16.64 -9.79 11.76
N ALA A 18 16.66 -8.61 12.38
CA ALA A 18 16.65 -8.46 13.83
C ALA A 18 15.39 -9.07 14.46
N GLN A 19 14.22 -8.75 13.92
CA GLN A 19 12.92 -9.28 14.38
C GLN A 19 12.85 -10.80 14.29
N SER A 20 13.21 -11.37 13.14
CA SER A 20 13.22 -12.83 12.95
C SER A 20 14.25 -13.50 13.86
N GLY A 21 15.42 -12.91 14.02
CA GLY A 21 16.46 -13.40 14.92
C GLY A 21 16.02 -13.39 16.38
N LYS A 22 15.41 -12.34 16.87
CA LYS A 22 14.82 -12.26 18.22
C LYS A 22 13.75 -13.33 18.45
N ARG A 23 12.91 -13.60 17.46
CA ARG A 23 11.81 -14.56 17.60
C ARG A 23 12.26 -16.01 17.58
N PHE A 24 13.24 -16.37 16.75
CA PHE A 24 13.62 -17.74 16.47
C PHE A 24 15.01 -18.12 17.03
N GLY A 25 15.81 -17.14 17.44
CA GLY A 25 17.09 -17.36 18.10
C GLY A 25 16.90 -18.14 19.40
N LYS A 26 17.85 -19.04 19.70
CA LYS A 26 17.84 -19.85 20.92
C LYS A 26 19.03 -19.53 21.82
N ASP A 27 20.13 -19.09 21.24
CA ASP A 27 21.33 -18.72 21.98
C ASP A 27 21.19 -17.35 22.62
N PRO A 28 21.45 -17.19 23.94
CA PRO A 28 21.30 -15.90 24.63
C PRO A 28 22.19 -14.79 24.05
N PHE A 29 23.40 -15.12 23.58
CA PHE A 29 24.29 -14.14 22.98
C PHE A 29 23.81 -13.69 21.60
N ASP A 30 23.20 -14.59 20.84
CA ASP A 30 22.58 -14.22 19.55
C ASP A 30 21.33 -13.34 19.77
N LEU A 31 20.50 -13.65 20.76
CA LEU A 31 19.35 -12.81 21.12
C LEU A 31 19.79 -11.40 21.51
N GLN A 32 20.88 -11.27 22.30
CA GLN A 32 21.44 -9.96 22.65
C GLN A 32 21.93 -9.21 21.40
N ARG A 33 22.60 -9.88 20.46
CA ARG A 33 23.03 -9.27 19.18
C ARG A 33 21.86 -8.80 18.33
N TYR A 34 20.76 -9.54 18.28
CA TYR A 34 19.55 -9.12 17.54
C TYR A 34 18.85 -7.94 18.22
N GLU A 35 18.87 -7.86 19.55
CA GLU A 35 18.39 -6.68 20.28
C GLU A 35 19.24 -5.44 19.96
N GLU A 36 20.56 -5.58 20.00
CA GLU A 36 21.51 -4.54 19.63
C GLU A 36 21.31 -4.10 18.16
N LEU A 37 21.11 -5.06 17.23
CA LEU A 37 20.82 -4.76 15.83
C LEU A 37 19.51 -3.97 15.67
N THR A 38 18.46 -4.29 16.44
CA THR A 38 17.22 -3.50 16.47
C THR A 38 17.49 -2.07 16.90
N GLN A 39 18.27 -1.86 17.95
CA GLN A 39 18.61 -0.54 18.48
C GLN A 39 19.44 0.28 17.47
N VAL A 40 20.47 -0.32 16.89
CA VAL A 40 21.30 0.32 15.85
C VAL A 40 20.46 0.69 14.62
N THR A 41 19.56 -0.20 14.19
CA THR A 41 18.65 0.09 13.06
C THR A 41 17.75 1.27 13.37
N LYS A 42 17.23 1.38 14.59
CA LYS A 42 16.42 2.50 15.05
C LYS A 42 17.20 3.82 15.04
N GLU A 43 18.42 3.81 15.54
CA GLU A 43 19.31 4.98 15.55
C GLU A 43 19.66 5.43 14.12
N LEU A 44 20.00 4.51 13.23
CA LEU A 44 20.24 4.79 11.82
C LEU A 44 18.98 5.38 11.16
N THR A 45 17.80 4.84 11.47
CA THR A 45 16.54 5.36 10.96
C THR A 45 16.30 6.80 11.40
N ALA A 46 16.59 7.13 12.67
CA ALA A 46 16.48 8.49 13.20
C ALA A 46 17.46 9.48 12.52
N VAL A 47 18.65 9.03 12.19
CA VAL A 47 19.66 9.85 11.48
C VAL A 47 19.22 10.12 10.03
N ILE A 48 18.72 9.09 9.34
CA ILE A 48 18.33 9.18 7.93
C ILE A 48 17.00 9.93 7.76
N TYR A 49 16.08 9.78 8.71
CA TYR A 49 14.75 10.40 8.70
C TYR A 49 14.52 11.28 9.94
N PRO A 50 15.21 12.42 10.06
CA PRO A 50 15.17 13.26 11.27
C PRO A 50 13.81 13.88 11.56
N ALA A 51 12.88 13.84 10.60
CA ALA A 51 11.50 14.31 10.80
C ALA A 51 10.63 13.32 11.59
N LEU A 52 11.07 12.07 11.78
CA LEU A 52 10.33 11.07 12.55
C LEU A 52 10.50 11.32 14.05
N SER A 53 9.39 11.40 14.78
CA SER A 53 9.40 11.44 16.23
C SER A 53 9.81 10.08 16.82
N ASN A 54 10.32 10.08 18.07
CA ASN A 54 10.64 8.84 18.79
C ASN A 54 9.43 7.90 18.90
N LYS A 55 8.22 8.45 19.03
CA LYS A 55 6.99 7.64 19.06
C LYS A 55 6.75 6.91 17.73
N GLN A 56 6.95 7.58 16.61
CA GLN A 56 6.83 6.98 15.29
C GLN A 56 7.91 5.90 15.05
N LEU A 57 9.15 6.17 15.49
CA LEU A 57 10.23 5.20 15.42
C LEU A 57 9.92 3.92 16.22
N ASN A 58 9.41 4.07 17.45
CA ASN A 58 9.02 2.92 18.27
C ASN A 58 7.93 2.11 17.59
N ILE A 59 6.87 2.77 17.12
CA ILE A 59 5.78 2.10 16.38
C ILE A 59 6.33 1.32 15.18
N LEU A 60 7.25 1.88 14.41
CA LEU A 60 7.85 1.21 13.25
C LEU A 60 8.68 -0.03 13.64
N MET A 61 9.35 0.00 14.79
CA MET A 61 10.25 -1.08 15.25
C MET A 61 9.53 -2.19 16.03
N GLU A 62 8.37 -1.88 16.63
CA GLU A 62 7.65 -2.78 17.53
C GLU A 62 6.39 -3.41 16.89
N GLN A 63 6.10 -3.11 15.63
CA GLN A 63 4.82 -3.44 14.98
C GLN A 63 4.51 -4.93 14.80
N ASP A 64 5.48 -5.82 14.94
CA ASP A 64 5.26 -7.24 14.65
C ASP A 64 6.20 -8.13 15.45
N GLU A 65 5.64 -9.20 16.06
CA GLU A 65 6.39 -10.20 16.83
C GLU A 65 6.43 -11.54 16.07
N GLY A 66 7.13 -11.64 15.00
CA GLY A 66 7.14 -12.90 14.26
C GLY A 66 8.18 -12.90 13.16
N TYR A 67 7.99 -13.78 12.19
CA TYR A 67 8.78 -13.72 10.97
C TYR A 67 8.37 -12.45 10.18
N ALA A 68 9.33 -11.58 9.92
CA ALA A 68 9.07 -10.35 9.18
C ALA A 68 8.61 -10.65 7.76
N THR A 69 7.41 -10.19 7.40
CA THR A 69 6.84 -10.34 6.06
C THR A 69 6.44 -8.97 5.51
N PRO A 70 6.38 -8.80 4.18
CA PRO A 70 5.76 -7.62 3.60
C PRO A 70 4.31 -7.48 4.06
N LYS A 71 3.88 -6.27 4.34
CA LYS A 71 2.46 -5.97 4.52
C LYS A 71 1.75 -6.02 3.17
N VAL A 72 0.48 -6.36 3.18
CA VAL A 72 -0.35 -6.43 1.98
C VAL A 72 -1.31 -5.25 1.97
N ASP A 73 -1.25 -4.45 0.90
CA ASP A 73 -2.14 -3.33 0.60
C ASP A 73 -2.98 -3.71 -0.63
N VAL A 74 -4.30 -3.62 -0.51
CA VAL A 74 -5.23 -4.00 -1.58
C VAL A 74 -5.91 -2.76 -2.13
N GLN A 75 -5.89 -2.61 -3.46
CA GLN A 75 -6.46 -1.50 -4.20
C GLN A 75 -7.60 -1.99 -5.10
N ALA A 76 -8.77 -1.40 -4.96
CA ALA A 76 -9.93 -1.71 -5.79
C ALA A 76 -9.91 -0.89 -7.09
N VAL A 77 -10.07 -1.57 -8.22
CA VAL A 77 -10.12 -0.96 -9.55
C VAL A 77 -11.54 -1.05 -10.09
N VAL A 78 -12.27 0.05 -10.00
CA VAL A 78 -13.70 0.14 -10.35
C VAL A 78 -13.90 1.12 -11.50
N PHE A 79 -14.37 0.64 -12.63
CA PHE A 79 -14.74 1.50 -13.76
C PHE A 79 -16.26 1.63 -13.88
N ASN A 80 -16.72 2.82 -14.26
CA ASN A 80 -18.11 3.01 -14.65
C ASN A 80 -18.38 2.61 -16.12
N GLN A 81 -19.61 2.79 -16.57
CA GLN A 81 -20.02 2.46 -17.95
C GLN A 81 -19.34 3.36 -19.01
N GLU A 82 -18.90 4.56 -18.63
CA GLU A 82 -18.20 5.49 -19.51
C GLU A 82 -16.68 5.18 -19.61
N GLY A 83 -16.19 4.16 -18.89
CA GLY A 83 -14.75 3.81 -18.84
C GLY A 83 -13.92 4.77 -18.00
N LYS A 84 -14.53 5.49 -17.06
CA LYS A 84 -13.86 6.31 -16.06
C LYS A 84 -13.60 5.49 -14.80
N LEU A 85 -12.46 5.71 -14.15
CA LEU A 85 -11.99 5.02 -12.97
C LEU A 85 -12.41 5.75 -11.70
N LEU A 86 -12.92 5.01 -10.72
CA LEU A 86 -13.29 5.52 -9.40
C LEU A 86 -12.05 5.87 -8.60
N LEU A 87 -12.03 7.08 -8.05
CA LEU A 87 -11.08 7.50 -7.02
C LEU A 87 -11.84 8.09 -5.83
N VAL A 88 -11.17 8.05 -4.69
CA VAL A 88 -11.60 8.67 -3.43
C VAL A 88 -10.59 9.75 -3.04
N LYS A 89 -11.06 10.81 -2.38
CA LYS A 89 -10.22 11.86 -1.83
C LYS A 89 -10.01 11.60 -0.35
N GLU A 90 -8.79 11.25 0.03
CA GLU A 90 -8.40 10.93 1.40
C GLU A 90 -8.56 12.14 2.34
N ARG A 91 -8.99 11.92 3.58
CA ARG A 91 -9.00 12.98 4.62
C ARG A 91 -7.61 13.27 5.17
N SER A 92 -6.71 12.29 5.12
CA SER A 92 -5.39 12.34 5.75
C SER A 92 -4.43 13.32 5.06
N ASP A 93 -4.49 13.40 3.72
CA ASP A 93 -3.59 14.23 2.91
C ASP A 93 -4.32 15.09 1.87
N GLU A 94 -5.68 15.02 1.82
CA GLU A 94 -6.56 15.71 0.88
C GLU A 94 -6.26 15.39 -0.60
N ARG A 95 -5.72 14.19 -0.87
CA ARG A 95 -5.29 13.75 -2.20
C ARG A 95 -6.11 12.57 -2.70
N TRP A 96 -6.07 12.35 -4.00
CA TRP A 96 -6.81 11.31 -4.66
C TRP A 96 -6.06 9.98 -4.73
N ALA A 97 -6.78 8.88 -4.46
CA ALA A 97 -6.26 7.52 -4.52
C ALA A 97 -7.35 6.56 -5.03
N LEU A 98 -6.95 5.32 -5.37
CA LEU A 98 -7.89 4.22 -5.49
C LEU A 98 -8.48 3.88 -4.12
N PRO A 99 -9.76 3.46 -4.05
CA PRO A 99 -10.28 2.84 -2.84
C PRO A 99 -9.43 1.63 -2.45
N GLY A 100 -9.13 1.48 -1.17
CA GLY A 100 -8.31 0.36 -0.70
C GLY A 100 -7.57 0.65 0.59
N GLY A 101 -6.91 -0.36 1.14
CA GLY A 101 -6.20 -0.27 2.40
C GLY A 101 -5.41 -1.53 2.75
N TRP A 102 -5.03 -1.64 4.00
CA TRP A 102 -4.34 -2.80 4.51
C TRP A 102 -5.25 -4.02 4.50
N SER A 103 -4.69 -5.18 4.14
CA SER A 103 -5.42 -6.44 4.20
C SER A 103 -5.59 -6.89 5.65
N ASP A 104 -6.80 -6.77 6.17
CA ASP A 104 -7.16 -7.26 7.50
C ASP A 104 -7.13 -8.79 7.57
N ILE A 105 -6.72 -9.32 8.73
CA ILE A 105 -6.77 -10.76 9.00
C ILE A 105 -8.21 -11.25 8.94
N GLY A 106 -8.43 -12.36 8.24
CA GLY A 106 -9.75 -12.96 8.05
C GLY A 106 -10.45 -12.58 6.75
N TYR A 107 -9.88 -11.64 5.99
CA TYR A 107 -10.38 -11.24 4.68
C TYR A 107 -9.43 -11.67 3.55
N SER A 108 -9.99 -12.19 2.48
CA SER A 108 -9.25 -12.38 1.24
C SER A 108 -9.02 -11.03 0.54
N PRO A 109 -8.04 -10.91 -0.37
CA PRO A 109 -7.83 -9.66 -1.12
C PRO A 109 -9.06 -9.18 -1.90
N LYS A 110 -9.93 -10.09 -2.33
CA LYS A 110 -11.19 -9.74 -2.98
C LYS A 110 -12.19 -9.12 -2.01
N GLU A 111 -12.34 -9.69 -0.82
CA GLU A 111 -13.22 -9.17 0.22
C GLU A 111 -12.73 -7.82 0.76
N VAL A 112 -11.40 -7.63 0.89
CA VAL A 112 -10.84 -6.30 1.23
C VAL A 112 -11.21 -5.26 0.17
N ALA A 113 -11.02 -5.56 -1.12
CA ALA A 113 -11.39 -4.63 -2.19
C ALA A 113 -12.88 -4.27 -2.19
N GLU A 114 -13.77 -5.25 -1.92
CA GLU A 114 -15.21 -5.03 -1.80
C GLU A 114 -15.55 -4.16 -0.57
N LYS A 115 -14.95 -4.46 0.58
CA LYS A 115 -15.12 -3.77 1.87
C LYS A 115 -14.67 -2.30 1.75
N GLU A 116 -13.42 -2.08 1.34
CA GLU A 116 -12.85 -0.73 1.23
C GLU A 116 -13.63 0.15 0.23
N THR A 117 -14.06 -0.41 -0.90
CA THR A 117 -14.89 0.34 -1.85
C THR A 117 -16.22 0.77 -1.24
N LEU A 118 -16.82 -0.08 -0.42
CA LEU A 118 -18.05 0.26 0.28
C LEU A 118 -17.83 1.30 1.37
N GLU A 119 -16.78 1.17 2.18
CA GLU A 119 -16.47 2.05 3.31
C GLU A 119 -15.99 3.42 2.85
N GLU A 120 -15.16 3.49 1.81
CA GLU A 120 -14.55 4.73 1.34
C GLU A 120 -15.39 5.45 0.27
N ALA A 121 -16.06 4.71 -0.61
CA ALA A 121 -16.82 5.28 -1.74
C ALA A 121 -18.35 5.07 -1.65
N GLY A 122 -18.83 4.31 -0.68
CA GLY A 122 -20.26 3.99 -0.54
C GLY A 122 -20.83 3.12 -1.67
N ILE A 123 -19.96 2.49 -2.48
CA ILE A 123 -20.37 1.71 -3.65
C ILE A 123 -20.20 0.23 -3.37
N LYS A 124 -21.28 -0.53 -3.54
CA LYS A 124 -21.18 -2.00 -3.53
C LYS A 124 -20.60 -2.47 -4.86
N VAL A 125 -19.55 -3.28 -4.77
CA VAL A 125 -18.87 -3.86 -5.91
C VAL A 125 -18.75 -5.38 -5.76
N LYS A 126 -18.49 -6.08 -6.86
CA LYS A 126 -18.09 -7.47 -6.89
C LYS A 126 -16.67 -7.58 -7.43
N ALA A 127 -15.77 -8.10 -6.62
CA ALA A 127 -14.39 -8.35 -7.03
C ALA A 127 -14.33 -9.54 -8.01
N GLU A 128 -13.68 -9.30 -9.14
CA GLU A 128 -13.64 -10.26 -10.26
C GLU A 128 -12.28 -10.96 -10.34
N ARG A 129 -11.20 -10.20 -10.56
CA ARG A 129 -9.87 -10.75 -10.79
C ARG A 129 -8.76 -9.87 -10.29
N LEU A 130 -7.60 -10.48 -10.07
CA LEU A 130 -6.33 -9.80 -9.86
C LEU A 130 -5.85 -9.17 -11.18
N ILE A 131 -5.37 -7.91 -11.11
CA ILE A 131 -4.73 -7.21 -12.22
C ILE A 131 -3.21 -7.28 -12.06
N ALA A 132 -2.72 -6.96 -10.85
CA ALA A 132 -1.30 -6.92 -10.55
C ALA A 132 -0.99 -7.21 -9.08
N VAL A 133 0.22 -7.74 -8.85
CA VAL A 133 0.91 -7.74 -7.57
C VAL A 133 2.23 -7.01 -7.75
N LEU A 134 2.38 -5.86 -7.09
CA LEU A 134 3.56 -5.03 -7.23
C LEU A 134 4.31 -4.92 -5.90
N ASP A 135 5.62 -5.10 -5.95
CA ASP A 135 6.53 -4.72 -4.87
C ASP A 135 6.69 -3.20 -4.87
N LYS A 136 6.07 -2.50 -3.89
CA LYS A 136 6.12 -1.03 -3.78
C LYS A 136 7.55 -0.51 -3.90
N ALA A 137 8.53 -1.23 -3.38
CA ALA A 137 9.93 -0.82 -3.38
C ALA A 137 10.58 -0.82 -4.78
N LYS A 138 10.04 -1.55 -5.75
CA LYS A 138 10.55 -1.58 -7.13
C LYS A 138 10.01 -0.48 -8.05
N HIS A 139 8.99 0.25 -7.61
CA HIS A 139 8.33 1.30 -8.38
C HIS A 139 8.64 2.70 -7.85
N ALA A 140 8.24 3.76 -8.56
CA ALA A 140 8.57 5.16 -8.26
C ALA A 140 7.76 5.77 -7.10
N TYR A 141 7.38 4.96 -6.12
CA TYR A 141 6.76 5.46 -4.89
C TYR A 141 7.76 6.22 -4.01
N PRO A 142 7.30 7.11 -3.13
CA PRO A 142 8.13 7.71 -2.11
C PRO A 142 8.84 6.65 -1.25
N PRO A 143 10.01 6.97 -0.65
CA PRO A 143 10.69 6.10 0.29
C PRO A 143 9.77 5.71 1.44
N SER A 144 9.79 4.43 1.83
CA SER A 144 8.97 3.90 2.91
C SER A 144 9.79 2.95 3.78
N LEU A 145 9.59 3.03 5.10
CA LEU A 145 10.19 2.09 6.05
C LEU A 145 9.38 0.78 6.17
N THR A 146 8.13 0.81 5.69
CA THR A 146 7.28 -0.39 5.64
C THR A 146 7.43 -1.06 4.28
N TYR A 147 7.77 -2.34 4.28
CA TYR A 147 7.82 -3.14 3.06
C TYR A 147 6.41 -3.61 2.68
N VAL A 148 5.99 -3.37 1.44
CA VAL A 148 4.59 -3.52 1.03
C VAL A 148 4.48 -4.19 -0.33
N TYR A 149 3.61 -5.18 -0.42
CA TYR A 149 3.08 -5.69 -1.69
C TYR A 149 1.69 -5.09 -1.95
N LYS A 150 1.50 -4.51 -3.13
CA LYS A 150 0.26 -3.88 -3.56
C LYS A 150 -0.50 -4.81 -4.51
N PHE A 151 -1.72 -5.15 -4.13
CA PHE A 151 -2.64 -5.97 -4.91
C PHE A 151 -3.66 -5.07 -5.60
N PHE A 152 -3.78 -5.15 -6.91
CA PHE A 152 -4.78 -4.42 -7.68
C PHE A 152 -5.89 -5.38 -8.12
N ILE A 153 -7.09 -5.19 -7.59
CA ILE A 153 -8.24 -6.08 -7.81
C ILE A 153 -9.28 -5.39 -8.69
N ARG A 154 -9.56 -5.99 -9.84
CA ARG A 154 -10.67 -5.54 -10.69
C ARG A 154 -12.00 -5.82 -10.01
N CYS A 155 -12.81 -4.77 -9.88
CA CYS A 155 -14.13 -4.85 -9.32
C CYS A 155 -15.18 -4.32 -10.31
N ARG A 156 -16.36 -4.93 -10.32
CA ARG A 156 -17.51 -4.50 -11.08
C ARG A 156 -18.53 -3.85 -10.14
N PRO A 157 -18.99 -2.61 -10.40
CA PRO A 157 -20.03 -1.98 -9.58
C PRO A 157 -21.33 -2.77 -9.67
N LEU A 158 -22.00 -2.94 -8.54
CA LEU A 158 -23.34 -3.53 -8.44
C LEU A 158 -24.42 -2.45 -8.39
N GLU A 159 -24.06 -1.25 -7.93
CA GLU A 159 -24.90 -0.07 -7.79
C GLU A 159 -24.16 1.14 -8.40
N THR A 160 -24.91 2.17 -8.78
CA THR A 160 -24.35 3.37 -9.42
C THR A 160 -24.29 4.59 -8.49
N VAL A 161 -24.68 4.43 -7.23
CA VAL A 161 -24.74 5.54 -6.26
C VAL A 161 -23.41 5.64 -5.53
N THR A 162 -22.83 6.83 -5.52
CA THR A 162 -21.60 7.16 -4.78
C THR A 162 -21.96 7.99 -3.55
N PHE A 163 -21.36 7.66 -2.42
CA PHE A 163 -21.36 8.49 -1.21
C PHE A 163 -19.94 8.65 -0.74
N SER A 164 -19.56 9.79 -0.17
CA SER A 164 -18.31 9.88 0.57
C SER A 164 -18.42 9.04 1.84
N GLY A 165 -17.45 8.16 2.06
CA GLY A 165 -17.36 7.36 3.28
C GLY A 165 -16.94 8.20 4.50
N LEU A 166 -16.79 7.55 5.66
CA LEU A 166 -16.35 8.20 6.89
C LEU A 166 -14.90 8.70 6.80
N GLU A 167 -14.06 7.98 6.06
CA GLU A 167 -12.62 8.24 5.94
C GLU A 167 -12.25 9.11 4.73
N THR A 168 -13.19 9.35 3.81
CA THR A 168 -12.98 10.11 2.58
C THR A 168 -13.73 11.43 2.58
N MET A 169 -13.22 12.41 1.83
CA MET A 169 -13.84 13.74 1.67
C MET A 169 -14.71 13.81 0.44
N ASP A 170 -14.34 13.07 -0.61
CA ASP A 170 -15.00 13.13 -1.92
C ASP A 170 -14.79 11.81 -2.67
N THR A 171 -15.66 11.53 -3.63
CA THR A 171 -15.62 10.32 -4.45
C THR A 171 -16.08 10.67 -5.86
N SER A 172 -15.26 10.35 -6.86
CA SER A 172 -15.60 10.67 -8.25
C SER A 172 -14.95 9.72 -9.25
N TYR A 173 -15.45 9.76 -10.48
CA TYR A 173 -14.95 8.98 -11.62
C TYR A 173 -14.17 9.86 -12.58
N PHE A 174 -12.97 9.43 -12.97
CA PHE A 174 -12.05 10.19 -13.80
C PHE A 174 -11.54 9.39 -14.99
N THR A 175 -11.24 10.07 -16.08
CA THR A 175 -10.44 9.55 -17.20
C THR A 175 -8.95 9.52 -16.80
N LEU A 176 -8.14 8.76 -17.54
CA LEU A 176 -6.69 8.73 -17.31
C LEU A 176 -6.04 10.12 -17.41
N ALA A 177 -6.49 10.94 -18.37
CA ALA A 177 -5.93 12.28 -18.56
C ALA A 177 -6.21 13.18 -17.35
N GLU A 178 -7.43 13.16 -16.84
CA GLU A 178 -7.80 13.89 -15.62
C GLU A 178 -7.01 13.43 -14.41
N ILE A 179 -6.87 12.09 -14.21
CA ILE A 179 -6.14 11.52 -13.07
C ILE A 179 -4.69 12.01 -13.02
N LEU A 180 -4.02 12.09 -14.16
CA LEU A 180 -2.61 12.50 -14.21
C LEU A 180 -2.39 13.97 -13.85
N GLU A 181 -3.44 14.80 -13.86
CA GLU A 181 -3.42 16.19 -13.41
C GLU A 181 -3.90 16.38 -11.96
N LEU A 182 -4.46 15.34 -11.34
CA LEU A 182 -4.93 15.41 -9.96
C LEU A 182 -3.77 15.42 -8.95
N PRO A 183 -3.96 16.04 -7.77
CA PRO A 183 -3.08 15.85 -6.62
C PRO A 183 -3.24 14.41 -6.09
N LEU A 184 -2.36 13.49 -6.52
CA LEU A 184 -2.40 12.09 -6.13
C LEU A 184 -1.76 11.86 -4.76
N SER A 185 -2.34 10.95 -3.97
CA SER A 185 -1.73 10.40 -2.77
C SER A 185 -0.61 9.43 -3.18
N LEU A 186 0.61 9.95 -3.31
CA LEU A 186 1.75 9.20 -3.86
C LEU A 186 2.17 8.01 -3.00
N GLU A 187 1.84 8.01 -1.71
CA GLU A 187 2.02 6.83 -0.85
C GLU A 187 1.08 5.69 -1.23
N ARG A 188 -0.11 6.03 -1.74
CA ARG A 188 -1.14 5.09 -2.16
C ARG A 188 -0.97 4.67 -3.62
N ASN A 189 -0.90 5.63 -4.54
CA ASN A 189 -0.87 5.39 -5.98
C ASN A 189 0.04 6.38 -6.71
N ILE A 190 0.72 5.91 -7.75
CA ILE A 190 1.53 6.70 -8.65
C ILE A 190 0.96 6.66 -10.07
N GLY A 191 1.32 7.63 -10.91
CA GLY A 191 0.81 7.73 -12.27
C GLY A 191 0.97 6.46 -13.13
N GLU A 192 2.03 5.69 -12.89
CA GLU A 192 2.29 4.40 -13.57
C GLU A 192 1.22 3.35 -13.28
N ASN A 193 0.68 3.33 -12.04
CA ASN A 193 -0.40 2.40 -11.69
C ASN A 193 -1.64 2.67 -12.53
N PHE A 194 -2.00 3.92 -12.71
CA PHE A 194 -3.18 4.29 -13.52
C PHE A 194 -2.99 3.95 -14.99
N LYS A 195 -1.80 4.16 -15.56
CA LYS A 195 -1.47 3.75 -16.93
C LYS A 195 -1.63 2.23 -17.11
N MET A 196 -1.12 1.44 -16.18
CA MET A 196 -1.27 -0.01 -16.13
C MET A 196 -2.75 -0.43 -16.06
N ILE A 197 -3.53 0.17 -15.15
CA ILE A 197 -4.95 -0.10 -14.95
C ILE A 197 -5.77 0.20 -16.20
N PHE A 198 -5.52 1.32 -16.86
CA PHE A 198 -6.22 1.65 -18.11
C PHE A 198 -5.79 0.79 -19.31
N ALA A 199 -4.55 0.31 -19.32
CA ALA A 199 -4.10 -0.68 -20.31
C ALA A 199 -4.83 -2.02 -20.14
N ASP A 200 -4.97 -2.48 -18.89
CA ASP A 200 -5.77 -3.66 -18.53
C ASP A 200 -7.27 -3.49 -18.89
N TYR A 201 -7.83 -2.31 -18.66
CA TYR A 201 -9.23 -2.03 -19.02
C TYR A 201 -9.49 -2.15 -20.52
N LYS A 202 -8.57 -1.65 -21.34
CA LYS A 202 -8.69 -1.67 -22.81
C LYS A 202 -8.47 -3.09 -23.39
N ASN A 203 -7.64 -3.89 -22.74
CA ASN A 203 -7.30 -5.23 -23.21
C ASN A 203 -7.47 -6.26 -22.09
N LYS A 204 -8.64 -6.92 -22.06
CA LYS A 204 -9.00 -7.91 -21.03
C LYS A 204 -8.15 -9.19 -21.04
N THR A 205 -7.29 -9.38 -22.04
CA THR A 205 -6.42 -10.55 -22.17
C THR A 205 -5.00 -10.30 -21.64
N VAL A 206 -4.74 -9.12 -21.06
CA VAL A 206 -3.45 -8.83 -20.43
C VAL A 206 -3.21 -9.80 -19.25
N PRO A 207 -2.06 -10.49 -19.21
CA PRO A 207 -1.71 -11.33 -18.07
C PRO A 207 -1.65 -10.50 -16.77
N VAL A 208 -1.83 -11.17 -15.62
CA VAL A 208 -1.59 -10.55 -14.31
C VAL A 208 -0.13 -10.11 -14.26
N LEU A 209 0.08 -8.82 -13.98
CA LEU A 209 1.43 -8.30 -13.79
C LEU A 209 1.93 -8.70 -12.39
N CYS A 210 3.14 -9.23 -12.32
CA CYS A 210 3.78 -9.59 -11.06
C CYS A 210 5.28 -9.27 -11.16
N ASP A 211 5.83 -8.58 -10.16
CA ASP A 211 7.27 -8.27 -10.07
C ASP A 211 8.13 -9.49 -9.72
#